data_d07ae9d8f34bdc19f5540160c1db2ebd
#
_entry.id   d07ae9d8f34bdc19f5540160c1db2ebd
#
_cell.length_a   1.000
_cell.length_b   1.000
_cell.length_c   1.000
_cell.angle_alpha   90.00
_cell.angle_beta   90.00
_cell.angle_gamma   90.00
#
_symmetry.space_group_name_H-M   'P 1'
#
loop_
_entity.id
_entity.type
_entity.pdbx_description
1 polymer ?
#
loop_
_entity_poly.entity_id
_entity_poly.type
_entity_poly.pdbx_seq_one_letter_code
_entity_poly.pdbx_strand_id
1 'polypeptide(L)'
;MQKTLTDRELLDSLADEVEINLRRHIEVADGWQPHEQVPWSDGRNFAFLGGTDWSPEQSELSETARLALTVSVLVADNLPSYHRELGKHLRIGPWWRWVGRWTAEENRHEIMIRNYLMLTRAVDPIALERARMQHMTDGFNRPPMHLIDVLATCAFEEAAAAIRHRNTAALGENPIVTAMAEKLAADDELQAEFFAVLVAAALDLVPDQGVRAIADRVADFRVPHVDLPGGGSSDEALAEAGIYDRADEDALVFKPLLQRWNIFSRTDFSEAGEKARAELAHLA
;
A
#
# COMPACT_ATOMS: atom_id res chain seq x y z
N MET A 1 35.35 5.57 -9.27
CA MET A 1 34.39 4.64 -8.67
C MET A 1 33.36 5.49 -7.91
N GLN A 2 32.12 5.36 -8.23
CA GLN A 2 31.08 6.01 -7.43
C GLN A 2 31.04 5.41 -6.01
N LYS A 3 30.55 6.20 -5.07
CA LYS A 3 30.40 5.80 -3.67
C LYS A 3 29.31 4.71 -3.57
N THR A 4 29.60 3.62 -2.90
CA THR A 4 28.64 2.62 -2.48
C THR A 4 28.53 2.62 -0.97
N LEU A 5 27.33 2.43 -0.44
CA LEU A 5 27.07 2.32 0.99
C LEU A 5 26.46 0.95 1.31
N THR A 6 26.84 0.41 2.44
CA THR A 6 26.15 -0.73 3.05
C THR A 6 24.78 -0.27 3.55
N ASP A 7 23.85 -1.20 3.76
CA ASP A 7 22.53 -0.90 4.34
C ASP A 7 22.63 -0.15 5.66
N ARG A 8 23.61 -0.50 6.49
CA ARG A 8 23.86 0.17 7.77
C ARG A 8 24.29 1.62 7.59
N GLU A 9 25.24 1.87 6.70
CA GLU A 9 25.71 3.23 6.41
C GLU A 9 24.61 4.08 5.79
N LEU A 10 23.81 3.50 4.89
CA LEU A 10 22.67 4.19 4.28
C LEU A 10 21.60 4.50 5.33
N LEU A 11 21.27 3.56 6.20
CA LEU A 11 20.29 3.73 7.29
C LEU A 11 20.72 4.88 8.23
N ASP A 12 22.00 4.91 8.61
CA ASP A 12 22.54 5.95 9.49
C ASP A 12 22.60 7.31 8.75
N SER A 13 22.93 7.33 7.45
CA SER A 13 23.01 8.56 6.64
C SER A 13 21.63 9.21 6.39
N LEU A 14 20.56 8.43 6.34
CA LEU A 14 19.20 8.90 6.11
C LEU A 14 18.43 9.22 7.41
N ALA A 15 19.01 8.97 8.60
CA ALA A 15 18.29 9.05 9.86
C ALA A 15 17.68 10.44 10.14
N ASP A 16 18.41 11.52 9.80
CA ASP A 16 17.93 12.90 9.97
C ASP A 16 16.76 13.20 9.01
N GLU A 17 16.85 12.72 7.77
CA GLU A 17 15.77 12.88 6.79
C GLU A 17 14.50 12.12 7.23
N VAL A 18 14.66 10.92 7.79
CA VAL A 18 13.54 10.16 8.38
C VAL A 18 12.88 10.94 9.51
N GLU A 19 13.67 11.55 10.40
CA GLU A 19 13.14 12.36 11.51
C GLU A 19 12.34 13.57 11.01
N ILE A 20 12.85 14.26 9.99
CA ILE A 20 12.19 15.42 9.38
C ILE A 20 10.88 15.00 8.73
N ASN A 21 10.91 13.94 7.92
CA ASN A 21 9.72 13.45 7.20
C ASN A 21 8.67 12.85 8.15
N LEU A 22 9.08 12.14 9.18
CA LEU A 22 8.15 11.64 10.20
C LEU A 22 7.41 12.78 10.91
N ARG A 23 8.13 13.85 11.25
CA ARG A 23 7.52 15.03 11.88
C ARG A 23 6.53 15.71 10.94
N ARG A 24 6.94 15.93 9.67
CA ARG A 24 6.07 16.48 8.63
C ARG A 24 4.82 15.61 8.43
N HIS A 25 4.97 14.29 8.32
CA HIS A 25 3.87 13.37 8.18
C HIS A 25 2.86 13.50 9.34
N ILE A 26 3.34 13.51 10.59
CA ILE A 26 2.49 13.67 11.77
C ILE A 26 1.74 15.01 11.78
N GLU A 27 2.36 16.08 11.29
CA GLU A 27 1.76 17.42 11.23
C GLU A 27 0.63 17.53 10.20
N VAL A 28 0.70 16.78 9.10
CA VAL A 28 -0.28 16.88 8.00
C VAL A 28 -1.29 15.73 7.94
N ALA A 29 -1.00 14.60 8.58
CA ALA A 29 -1.88 13.45 8.59
C ALA A 29 -3.22 13.76 9.29
N ASP A 30 -4.32 13.41 8.64
CA ASP A 30 -5.65 13.53 9.22
C ASP A 30 -5.82 12.54 10.39
N GLY A 31 -6.28 13.04 11.53
CA GLY A 31 -6.51 12.26 12.75
C GLY A 31 -7.86 11.56 12.80
N TRP A 32 -8.45 11.19 11.66
CA TRP A 32 -9.74 10.53 11.59
C TRP A 32 -9.79 9.21 12.39
N GLN A 33 -11.00 8.85 12.84
CA GLN A 33 -11.23 7.67 13.66
C GLN A 33 -12.13 6.66 12.91
N PRO A 34 -11.81 5.36 12.92
CA PRO A 34 -12.61 4.33 12.23
C PRO A 34 -14.09 4.33 12.62
N HIS A 35 -14.40 4.58 13.90
CA HIS A 35 -15.77 4.57 14.39
C HIS A 35 -16.65 5.72 13.86
N GLU A 36 -16.06 6.82 13.38
CA GLU A 36 -16.77 7.96 12.81
C GLU A 36 -17.19 7.72 11.35
N GLN A 37 -16.57 6.74 10.70
CA GLN A 37 -16.75 6.45 9.27
C GLN A 37 -17.74 5.30 9.02
N VAL A 38 -18.19 4.60 10.06
CA VAL A 38 -19.04 3.42 9.96
C VAL A 38 -20.46 3.75 10.40
N PRO A 39 -21.52 3.40 9.62
CA PRO A 39 -22.90 3.74 9.93
C PRO A 39 -23.49 2.80 11.00
N TRP A 40 -23.05 2.91 12.24
CA TRP A 40 -23.37 1.98 13.34
C TRP A 40 -24.88 1.76 13.58
N SER A 41 -25.71 2.75 13.27
CA SER A 41 -27.17 2.63 13.41
C SER A 41 -27.80 1.59 12.47
N ASP A 42 -27.12 1.23 11.39
CA ASP A 42 -27.65 0.32 10.36
C ASP A 42 -27.37 -1.14 10.71
N GLY A 43 -26.59 -1.37 11.76
CA GLY A 43 -26.22 -2.71 12.22
C GLY A 43 -27.40 -3.52 12.76
N ARG A 44 -27.37 -4.84 12.46
CA ARG A 44 -28.36 -5.81 12.95
C ARG A 44 -27.64 -7.04 13.50
N ASN A 45 -28.23 -7.66 14.51
CA ASN A 45 -27.71 -8.90 15.06
C ASN A 45 -27.77 -10.05 14.03
N PHE A 46 -26.76 -10.90 14.06
CA PHE A 46 -26.81 -12.22 13.42
C PHE A 46 -27.61 -13.21 14.27
N ALA A 47 -27.93 -14.38 13.73
CA ALA A 47 -28.83 -15.36 14.35
C ALA A 47 -28.43 -15.73 15.78
N PHE A 48 -27.14 -15.88 16.08
CA PHE A 48 -26.64 -16.19 17.42
C PHE A 48 -27.11 -15.19 18.50
N LEU A 49 -27.30 -13.93 18.14
CA LEU A 49 -27.80 -12.88 19.03
C LEU A 49 -29.27 -12.53 18.76
N GLY A 50 -30.05 -13.48 18.19
CA GLY A 50 -31.47 -13.33 17.97
C GLY A 50 -31.87 -12.55 16.73
N GLY A 51 -30.95 -12.30 15.82
CA GLY A 51 -31.22 -11.71 14.50
C GLY A 51 -31.38 -12.76 13.40
N THR A 52 -30.91 -12.44 12.20
CA THR A 52 -30.93 -13.33 11.02
C THR A 52 -29.54 -13.54 10.47
N ASP A 53 -29.29 -14.70 9.89
CA ASP A 53 -28.03 -14.95 9.19
C ASP A 53 -27.95 -14.13 7.91
N TRP A 54 -26.72 -14.05 7.37
CA TRP A 54 -26.47 -13.34 6.13
C TRP A 54 -27.09 -14.07 4.93
N SER A 55 -27.56 -13.28 3.96
CA SER A 55 -27.91 -13.77 2.62
C SER A 55 -27.46 -12.75 1.56
N PRO A 56 -27.20 -13.18 0.31
CA PRO A 56 -26.68 -12.30 -0.75
C PRO A 56 -27.54 -11.06 -1.02
N GLU A 57 -28.85 -11.18 -0.85
CA GLU A 57 -29.82 -10.11 -1.11
C GLU A 57 -29.72 -8.96 -0.09
N GLN A 58 -28.97 -9.12 0.98
CA GLN A 58 -28.75 -8.08 1.98
C GLN A 58 -27.68 -7.08 1.57
N SER A 59 -26.83 -7.43 0.60
CA SER A 59 -25.81 -6.52 0.10
C SER A 59 -26.42 -5.46 -0.80
N GLU A 60 -26.19 -4.21 -0.45
CA GLU A 60 -26.61 -3.04 -1.24
C GLU A 60 -25.50 -2.53 -2.17
N LEU A 61 -24.30 -3.10 -2.07
CA LEU A 61 -23.16 -2.71 -2.92
C LEU A 61 -23.16 -3.48 -4.24
N SER A 62 -22.67 -2.84 -5.29
CA SER A 62 -22.34 -3.52 -6.54
C SER A 62 -21.25 -4.58 -6.33
N GLU A 63 -21.14 -5.48 -7.29
CA GLU A 63 -20.07 -6.49 -7.30
C GLU A 63 -18.68 -5.85 -7.31
N THR A 64 -18.51 -4.77 -8.07
CA THR A 64 -17.24 -4.02 -8.17
C THR A 64 -16.86 -3.39 -6.83
N ALA A 65 -17.79 -2.71 -6.15
CA ALA A 65 -17.51 -2.11 -4.83
C ALA A 65 -17.23 -3.17 -3.76
N ARG A 66 -17.98 -4.28 -3.76
CA ARG A 66 -17.71 -5.43 -2.87
C ARG A 66 -16.32 -6.02 -3.09
N LEU A 67 -15.94 -6.23 -4.37
CA LEU A 67 -14.63 -6.72 -4.74
C LEU A 67 -13.53 -5.78 -4.22
N ALA A 68 -13.61 -4.49 -4.55
CA ALA A 68 -12.60 -3.50 -4.15
C ALA A 68 -12.40 -3.48 -2.63
N LEU A 69 -13.48 -3.41 -1.85
CA LEU A 69 -13.41 -3.41 -0.38
C LEU A 69 -12.96 -4.76 0.20
N THR A 70 -13.34 -5.88 -0.42
CA THR A 70 -12.89 -7.21 0.01
C THR A 70 -11.38 -7.36 -0.19
N VAL A 71 -10.85 -6.97 -1.35
CA VAL A 71 -9.40 -6.98 -1.60
C VAL A 71 -8.69 -6.07 -0.62
N SER A 72 -9.20 -4.84 -0.41
CA SER A 72 -8.57 -3.88 0.51
C SER A 72 -8.49 -4.42 1.93
N VAL A 73 -9.55 -5.04 2.48
CA VAL A 73 -9.51 -5.60 3.83
C VAL A 73 -8.58 -6.82 3.93
N LEU A 74 -8.55 -7.69 2.91
CA LEU A 74 -7.67 -8.86 2.93
C LEU A 74 -6.19 -8.46 2.85
N VAL A 75 -5.85 -7.46 2.03
CA VAL A 75 -4.50 -6.91 1.98
C VAL A 75 -4.12 -6.28 3.33
N ALA A 76 -4.98 -5.44 3.90
CA ALA A 76 -4.74 -4.77 5.18
C ALA A 76 -4.61 -5.75 6.36
N ASP A 77 -5.34 -6.85 6.35
CA ASP A 77 -5.25 -7.91 7.37
C ASP A 77 -3.86 -8.56 7.44
N ASN A 78 -3.09 -8.55 6.36
CA ASN A 78 -1.73 -9.10 6.37
C ASN A 78 -0.68 -8.15 6.97
N LEU A 79 -1.12 -7.08 7.62
CA LEU A 79 -0.26 -6.10 8.30
C LEU A 79 0.82 -6.73 9.21
N PRO A 80 0.57 -7.82 9.97
CA PRO A 80 1.64 -8.48 10.73
C PRO A 80 2.82 -8.94 9.88
N SER A 81 2.58 -9.41 8.65
CA SER A 81 3.63 -9.78 7.70
C SER A 81 4.38 -8.55 7.20
N TYR A 82 3.67 -7.48 6.81
CA TYR A 82 4.28 -6.21 6.39
C TYR A 82 5.14 -5.59 7.50
N HIS A 83 4.59 -5.49 8.72
CA HIS A 83 5.33 -4.99 9.88
C HIS A 83 6.62 -5.78 10.11
N ARG A 84 6.55 -7.11 10.04
CA ARG A 84 7.73 -7.98 10.18
C ARG A 84 8.76 -7.71 9.10
N GLU A 85 8.35 -7.60 7.83
CA GLU A 85 9.25 -7.35 6.71
C GLU A 85 9.95 -5.99 6.84
N LEU A 86 9.22 -4.92 7.15
CA LEU A 86 9.81 -3.61 7.43
C LEU A 86 10.73 -3.65 8.65
N GLY A 87 10.33 -4.34 9.71
CA GLY A 87 11.11 -4.50 10.93
C GLY A 87 12.45 -5.25 10.73
N LYS A 88 12.65 -5.97 9.65
CA LYS A 88 13.97 -6.55 9.32
C LYS A 88 15.01 -5.47 9.02
N HIS A 89 14.60 -4.35 8.47
CA HIS A 89 15.45 -3.27 7.98
C HIS A 89 15.38 -2.01 8.86
N LEU A 90 14.20 -1.60 9.33
CA LEU A 90 13.93 -0.30 9.93
C LEU A 90 13.79 -0.37 11.47
N ARG A 91 14.81 -0.87 12.18
CA ARG A 91 14.71 -1.25 13.62
C ARG A 91 15.12 -0.18 14.61
N ILE A 92 15.74 0.90 14.20
CA ILE A 92 16.42 1.83 15.13
C ILE A 92 15.96 3.27 14.95
N GLY A 93 15.96 4.01 16.07
CA GLY A 93 15.76 5.45 16.09
C GLY A 93 14.47 5.91 15.39
N PRO A 94 14.56 6.93 14.52
CA PRO A 94 13.40 7.46 13.83
C PRO A 94 12.74 6.45 12.88
N TRP A 95 13.51 5.52 12.31
CA TRP A 95 13.00 4.45 11.47
C TRP A 95 11.99 3.57 12.18
N TRP A 96 12.29 3.14 13.41
CA TRP A 96 11.38 2.32 14.20
C TRP A 96 10.13 3.09 14.63
N ARG A 97 10.26 4.39 14.89
CA ARG A 97 9.09 5.24 15.17
C ARG A 97 8.19 5.38 13.94
N TRP A 98 8.78 5.48 12.74
CA TRP A 98 8.02 5.45 11.49
C TRP A 98 7.25 4.14 11.33
N VAL A 99 7.92 2.99 11.48
CA VAL A 99 7.25 1.66 11.38
C VAL A 99 6.07 1.58 12.34
N GLY A 100 6.21 2.05 13.58
CA GLY A 100 5.12 2.08 14.55
C GLY A 100 3.97 2.99 14.13
N ARG A 101 4.27 4.17 13.57
CA ARG A 101 3.26 5.12 13.08
C ARG A 101 2.52 4.56 11.87
N TRP A 102 3.23 4.12 10.86
CA TRP A 102 2.69 3.49 9.66
C TRP A 102 1.79 2.28 10.02
N THR A 103 2.28 1.37 10.86
CA THR A 103 1.49 0.21 11.31
C THR A 103 0.17 0.61 11.98
N ALA A 104 0.18 1.68 12.78
CA ALA A 104 -1.03 2.16 13.45
C ALA A 104 -2.03 2.75 12.45
N GLU A 105 -1.57 3.42 11.40
CA GLU A 105 -2.40 3.96 10.33
C GLU A 105 -2.99 2.84 9.48
N GLU A 106 -2.18 1.89 9.03
CA GLU A 106 -2.64 0.72 8.28
C GLU A 106 -3.69 -0.10 9.05
N ASN A 107 -3.49 -0.28 10.35
CA ASN A 107 -4.48 -0.96 11.18
C ASN A 107 -5.84 -0.23 11.24
N ARG A 108 -5.87 1.11 11.10
CA ARG A 108 -7.13 1.86 10.98
C ARG A 108 -7.89 1.50 9.70
N HIS A 109 -7.17 1.28 8.61
CA HIS A 109 -7.73 0.91 7.31
C HIS A 109 -8.52 -0.40 7.42
N GLU A 110 -7.90 -1.44 7.97
CA GLU A 110 -8.55 -2.74 8.21
C GLU A 110 -9.79 -2.61 9.08
N ILE A 111 -9.65 -1.96 10.25
CA ILE A 111 -10.75 -1.79 11.21
C ILE A 111 -11.95 -1.09 10.56
N MET A 112 -11.73 -0.04 9.79
CA MET A 112 -12.80 0.72 9.14
C MET A 112 -13.51 -0.12 8.09
N ILE A 113 -12.77 -0.70 7.14
CA ILE A 113 -13.35 -1.46 6.03
C ILE A 113 -14.09 -2.69 6.55
N ARG A 114 -13.47 -3.45 7.46
CA ARG A 114 -14.08 -4.66 8.02
C ARG A 114 -15.35 -4.36 8.78
N ASN A 115 -15.34 -3.34 9.63
CA ASN A 115 -16.53 -2.94 10.36
C ASN A 115 -17.67 -2.53 9.42
N TYR A 116 -17.35 -1.77 8.38
CA TYR A 116 -18.34 -1.40 7.36
C TYR A 116 -18.93 -2.62 6.67
N LEU A 117 -18.10 -3.53 6.16
CA LEU A 117 -18.57 -4.74 5.45
C LEU A 117 -19.44 -5.64 6.33
N MET A 118 -19.06 -5.80 7.61
CA MET A 118 -19.83 -6.62 8.56
C MET A 118 -21.15 -5.97 8.94
N LEU A 119 -21.10 -4.69 9.27
CA LEU A 119 -22.27 -3.95 9.76
C LEU A 119 -23.36 -3.82 8.70
N THR A 120 -22.96 -3.48 7.47
CA THR A 120 -23.87 -3.29 6.33
C THR A 120 -24.26 -4.60 5.65
N ARG A 121 -23.71 -5.73 6.11
CA ARG A 121 -23.91 -7.06 5.51
C ARG A 121 -23.54 -7.09 4.01
N ALA A 122 -22.56 -6.32 3.64
CA ALA A 122 -22.13 -6.19 2.24
C ALA A 122 -21.53 -7.48 1.66
N VAL A 123 -20.98 -8.34 2.50
CA VAL A 123 -20.34 -9.60 2.12
C VAL A 123 -20.75 -10.74 3.05
N ASP A 124 -20.55 -11.98 2.60
CA ASP A 124 -20.69 -13.16 3.47
C ASP A 124 -19.62 -13.14 4.58
N PRO A 125 -20.00 -12.97 5.86
CA PRO A 125 -19.06 -12.87 6.95
C PRO A 125 -18.25 -14.15 7.16
N ILE A 126 -18.83 -15.32 6.85
CA ILE A 126 -18.16 -16.62 7.00
C ILE A 126 -17.11 -16.80 5.89
N ALA A 127 -17.48 -16.45 4.66
CA ALA A 127 -16.56 -16.54 3.53
C ALA A 127 -15.40 -15.56 3.70
N LEU A 128 -15.67 -14.30 4.11
CA LEU A 128 -14.63 -13.31 4.37
C LEU A 128 -13.70 -13.77 5.50
N GLU A 129 -14.23 -14.23 6.65
CA GLU A 129 -13.38 -14.67 7.77
C GLU A 129 -12.52 -15.88 7.39
N ARG A 130 -13.04 -16.79 6.58
CA ARG A 130 -12.28 -17.94 6.09
C ARG A 130 -11.12 -17.49 5.18
N ALA A 131 -11.37 -16.57 4.26
CA ALA A 131 -10.34 -16.00 3.38
C ALA A 131 -9.27 -15.24 4.19
N ARG A 132 -9.69 -14.43 5.18
CA ARG A 132 -8.76 -13.74 6.09
C ARG A 132 -7.85 -14.70 6.83
N MET A 133 -8.44 -15.72 7.48
CA MET A 133 -7.68 -16.73 8.25
C MET A 133 -6.67 -17.45 7.35
N GLN A 134 -7.04 -17.80 6.13
CA GLN A 134 -6.14 -18.42 5.18
C GLN A 134 -5.00 -17.47 4.83
N HIS A 135 -5.32 -16.25 4.37
CA HIS A 135 -4.34 -15.26 3.93
C HIS A 135 -3.34 -14.89 5.05
N MET A 136 -3.83 -14.66 6.27
CA MET A 136 -2.95 -14.38 7.42
C MET A 136 -2.10 -15.57 7.84
N THR A 137 -2.63 -16.80 7.74
CA THR A 137 -1.89 -18.02 8.07
C THR A 137 -0.77 -18.28 7.07
N ASP A 138 -1.04 -18.09 5.80
CA ASP A 138 -0.04 -18.22 4.75
C ASP A 138 1.00 -17.11 4.88
N GLY A 139 0.57 -15.90 5.20
CA GLY A 139 1.42 -14.73 5.30
C GLY A 139 2.22 -14.53 4.02
N PHE A 140 3.19 -13.64 4.08
CA PHE A 140 4.18 -13.57 3.00
C PHE A 140 5.57 -13.31 3.56
N ASN A 141 6.59 -13.69 2.78
CA ASN A 141 7.98 -13.37 3.05
C ASN A 141 8.57 -12.77 1.77
N ARG A 142 9.24 -11.64 1.92
CA ARG A 142 10.01 -11.06 0.83
C ARG A 142 11.38 -11.75 0.71
N PRO A 143 11.91 -11.90 -0.51
CA PRO A 143 13.31 -12.29 -0.67
C PRO A 143 14.22 -11.29 0.08
N PRO A 144 15.45 -11.66 0.43
CA PRO A 144 16.41 -10.71 0.97
C PRO A 144 16.58 -9.51 0.03
N MET A 145 16.40 -8.31 0.57
CA MET A 145 16.51 -7.05 -0.16
C MET A 145 17.48 -6.11 0.55
N HIS A 146 18.11 -5.22 -0.19
CA HIS A 146 18.87 -4.11 0.39
C HIS A 146 17.91 -3.00 0.86
N LEU A 147 18.37 -2.14 1.75
CA LEU A 147 17.53 -1.07 2.30
C LEU A 147 16.90 -0.21 1.21
N ILE A 148 17.66 0.13 0.17
CA ILE A 148 17.15 0.97 -0.91
C ILE A 148 16.07 0.28 -1.75
N ASP A 149 16.16 -1.04 -1.94
CA ASP A 149 15.09 -1.83 -2.57
C ASP A 149 13.81 -1.79 -1.73
N VAL A 150 13.94 -1.90 -0.40
CA VAL A 150 12.80 -1.82 0.52
C VAL A 150 12.11 -0.46 0.41
N LEU A 151 12.88 0.64 0.41
CA LEU A 151 12.33 1.99 0.30
C LEU A 151 11.61 2.21 -1.04
N ALA A 152 12.21 1.76 -2.16
CA ALA A 152 11.58 1.86 -3.48
C ALA A 152 10.31 0.99 -3.57
N THR A 153 10.34 -0.23 -3.03
CA THR A 153 9.17 -1.12 -2.99
C THR A 153 8.02 -0.46 -2.22
N CYS A 154 8.28 0.06 -1.01
CA CYS A 154 7.25 0.70 -0.22
C CYS A 154 6.69 1.95 -0.92
N ALA A 155 7.54 2.77 -1.56
CA ALA A 155 7.05 3.91 -2.34
C ALA A 155 6.09 3.50 -3.46
N PHE A 156 6.36 2.40 -4.15
CA PHE A 156 5.48 1.87 -5.20
C PHE A 156 4.21 1.24 -4.63
N GLU A 157 4.30 0.46 -3.56
CA GLU A 157 3.15 -0.21 -2.94
C GLU A 157 2.13 0.79 -2.39
N GLU A 158 2.59 1.81 -1.65
CA GLU A 158 1.71 2.85 -1.13
C GLU A 158 1.09 3.70 -2.25
N ALA A 159 1.88 4.07 -3.27
CA ALA A 159 1.33 4.78 -4.42
C ALA A 159 0.28 3.94 -5.18
N ALA A 160 0.52 2.63 -5.35
CA ALA A 160 -0.45 1.72 -5.97
C ALA A 160 -1.71 1.54 -5.10
N ALA A 161 -1.58 1.49 -3.76
CA ALA A 161 -2.71 1.44 -2.84
C ALA A 161 -3.57 2.71 -2.95
N ALA A 162 -2.93 3.88 -2.94
CA ALA A 162 -3.61 5.16 -3.12
C ALA A 162 -4.43 5.21 -4.41
N ILE A 163 -3.87 4.76 -5.54
CA ILE A 163 -4.58 4.72 -6.83
C ILE A 163 -5.79 3.76 -6.76
N ARG A 164 -5.64 2.56 -6.20
CA ARG A 164 -6.76 1.63 -6.02
C ARG A 164 -7.88 2.25 -5.19
N HIS A 165 -7.56 2.93 -4.11
CA HIS A 165 -8.54 3.60 -3.28
C HIS A 165 -9.19 4.81 -3.98
N ARG A 166 -8.43 5.61 -4.75
CA ARG A 166 -9.00 6.68 -5.59
C ARG A 166 -9.97 6.14 -6.63
N ASN A 167 -9.61 5.07 -7.30
CA ASN A 167 -10.48 4.43 -8.29
C ASN A 167 -11.74 3.81 -7.63
N THR A 168 -11.61 3.24 -6.44
CA THR A 168 -12.75 2.78 -5.63
C THR A 168 -13.69 3.94 -5.27
N ALA A 169 -13.15 5.08 -4.85
CA ALA A 169 -13.94 6.28 -4.55
C ALA A 169 -14.69 6.80 -5.81
N ALA A 170 -14.03 6.73 -6.96
CA ALA A 170 -14.58 7.18 -8.24
C ALA A 170 -15.77 6.34 -8.75
N LEU A 171 -16.01 5.14 -8.20
CA LEU A 171 -17.22 4.37 -8.50
C LEU A 171 -18.50 5.12 -8.13
N GLY A 172 -18.44 5.97 -7.10
CA GLY A 172 -19.52 6.87 -6.71
C GLY A 172 -20.83 6.20 -6.28
N GLU A 173 -20.81 4.90 -5.97
CA GLU A 173 -22.01 4.11 -5.71
C GLU A 173 -22.69 4.41 -4.38
N ASN A 174 -21.89 4.72 -3.38
CA ASN A 174 -22.34 4.95 -2.01
C ASN A 174 -21.50 6.05 -1.37
N PRO A 175 -22.11 7.12 -0.83
CA PRO A 175 -21.34 8.24 -0.23
C PRO A 175 -20.41 7.82 0.90
N ILE A 176 -20.75 6.79 1.67
CA ILE A 176 -19.91 6.29 2.77
C ILE A 176 -18.68 5.58 2.19
N VAL A 177 -18.87 4.70 1.20
CA VAL A 177 -17.77 4.02 0.51
C VAL A 177 -16.83 5.03 -0.13
N THR A 178 -17.37 6.04 -0.83
CA THR A 178 -16.59 7.13 -1.41
C THR A 178 -15.75 7.84 -0.35
N ALA A 179 -16.37 8.29 0.75
CA ALA A 179 -15.66 9.00 1.81
C ALA A 179 -14.59 8.13 2.51
N MET A 180 -14.88 6.84 2.73
CA MET A 180 -13.91 5.89 3.27
C MET A 180 -12.71 5.73 2.32
N ALA A 181 -12.96 5.47 1.05
CA ALA A 181 -11.91 5.26 0.05
C ALA A 181 -11.04 6.52 -0.17
N GLU A 182 -11.64 7.71 -0.11
CA GLU A 182 -10.89 8.97 -0.15
C GLU A 182 -9.95 9.14 1.04
N LYS A 183 -10.36 8.72 2.25
CA LYS A 183 -9.50 8.76 3.45
C LYS A 183 -8.35 7.79 3.36
N LEU A 184 -8.62 6.56 2.93
CA LEU A 184 -7.58 5.55 2.69
C LEU A 184 -6.56 6.05 1.67
N ALA A 185 -7.02 6.56 0.54
CA ALA A 185 -6.15 7.09 -0.49
C ALA A 185 -5.28 8.26 0.01
N ALA A 186 -5.83 9.14 0.85
CA ALA A 186 -5.08 10.26 1.40
C ALA A 186 -3.99 9.81 2.39
N ASP A 187 -4.24 8.78 3.21
CA ASP A 187 -3.24 8.20 4.10
C ASP A 187 -2.12 7.52 3.28
N ASP A 188 -2.47 6.70 2.28
CA ASP A 188 -1.50 6.01 1.42
C ASP A 188 -0.65 7.00 0.60
N GLU A 189 -1.24 8.10 0.12
CA GLU A 189 -0.50 9.18 -0.56
C GLU A 189 0.56 9.82 0.34
N LEU A 190 0.25 10.04 1.62
CA LEU A 190 1.21 10.56 2.60
C LEU A 190 2.31 9.53 2.93
N GLN A 191 1.98 8.26 2.96
CA GLN A 191 2.94 7.19 3.20
C GLN A 191 3.84 6.98 1.97
N ALA A 192 3.28 7.03 0.76
CA ALA A 192 4.06 7.03 -0.49
C ALA A 192 5.03 8.21 -0.54
N GLU A 193 4.56 9.41 -0.15
CA GLU A 193 5.40 10.62 -0.05
C GLU A 193 6.58 10.42 0.90
N PHE A 194 6.35 9.82 2.08
CA PHE A 194 7.41 9.52 3.03
C PHE A 194 8.52 8.67 2.41
N PHE A 195 8.17 7.56 1.78
CA PHE A 195 9.14 6.68 1.15
C PHE A 195 9.79 7.31 -0.09
N ALA A 196 9.03 8.04 -0.90
CA ALA A 196 9.55 8.70 -2.10
C ALA A 196 10.62 9.76 -1.78
N VAL A 197 10.48 10.50 -0.70
CA VAL A 197 11.50 11.45 -0.22
C VAL A 197 12.78 10.71 0.17
N LEU A 198 12.66 9.58 0.86
CA LEU A 198 13.82 8.81 1.29
C LEU A 198 14.56 8.15 0.11
N VAL A 199 13.83 7.70 -0.91
CA VAL A 199 14.43 7.23 -2.17
C VAL A 199 15.19 8.36 -2.88
N ALA A 200 14.62 9.56 -2.94
CA ALA A 200 15.30 10.72 -3.50
C ALA A 200 16.61 11.04 -2.76
N ALA A 201 16.56 11.07 -1.42
CA ALA A 201 17.75 11.30 -0.59
C ALA A 201 18.79 10.18 -0.75
N ALA A 202 18.36 8.92 -0.90
CA ALA A 202 19.27 7.80 -1.18
C ALA A 202 19.92 7.92 -2.56
N LEU A 203 19.18 8.34 -3.58
CA LEU A 203 19.72 8.62 -4.93
C LEU A 203 20.78 9.70 -4.91
N ASP A 204 20.67 10.73 -4.07
CA ASP A 204 21.68 11.78 -3.94
C ASP A 204 22.95 11.29 -3.24
N LEU A 205 22.84 10.30 -2.35
CA LEU A 205 23.98 9.71 -1.66
C LEU A 205 24.70 8.63 -2.48
N VAL A 206 23.93 7.80 -3.20
CA VAL A 206 24.41 6.61 -3.91
C VAL A 206 23.64 6.42 -5.23
N PRO A 207 23.87 7.30 -6.24
CA PRO A 207 23.07 7.36 -7.48
C PRO A 207 22.96 6.01 -8.19
N ASP A 208 24.06 5.32 -8.41
CA ASP A 208 24.09 4.04 -9.15
C ASP A 208 23.36 2.92 -8.40
N GLN A 209 23.54 2.83 -7.07
CA GLN A 209 22.79 1.86 -6.26
C GLN A 209 21.28 2.19 -6.28
N GLY A 210 20.93 3.47 -6.19
CA GLY A 210 19.55 3.94 -6.20
C GLY A 210 18.83 3.60 -7.50
N VAL A 211 19.41 3.99 -8.63
CA VAL A 211 18.77 3.72 -9.94
C VAL A 211 18.73 2.23 -10.25
N ARG A 212 19.70 1.43 -9.81
CA ARG A 212 19.67 -0.02 -9.97
C ARG A 212 18.53 -0.64 -9.16
N ALA A 213 18.41 -0.27 -7.88
CA ALA A 213 17.31 -0.73 -7.04
C ALA A 213 15.94 -0.37 -7.63
N ILE A 214 15.76 0.86 -8.12
CA ILE A 214 14.53 1.30 -8.76
C ILE A 214 14.23 0.43 -9.99
N ALA A 215 15.20 0.19 -10.88
CA ALA A 215 15.00 -0.61 -12.07
C ALA A 215 14.64 -2.05 -11.75
N ASP A 216 15.31 -2.66 -10.77
CA ASP A 216 15.00 -4.01 -10.31
C ASP A 216 13.58 -4.09 -9.73
N ARG A 217 13.20 -3.09 -8.93
CA ARG A 217 11.85 -3.08 -8.33
C ARG A 217 10.75 -2.84 -9.36
N VAL A 218 10.94 -1.96 -10.34
CA VAL A 218 9.99 -1.78 -11.45
C VAL A 218 9.79 -3.08 -12.23
N ALA A 219 10.88 -3.81 -12.51
CA ALA A 219 10.81 -5.07 -13.26
C ALA A 219 10.08 -6.18 -12.48
N ASP A 220 10.31 -6.24 -11.16
CA ASP A 220 9.79 -7.29 -10.29
C ASP A 220 8.51 -6.89 -9.53
N PHE A 221 8.03 -5.67 -9.70
CA PHE A 221 6.88 -5.16 -8.93
C PHE A 221 5.63 -6.00 -9.19
N ARG A 222 4.99 -6.34 -8.09
CA ARG A 222 3.65 -6.95 -8.07
C ARG A 222 2.90 -6.37 -6.88
N VAL A 223 1.68 -5.92 -7.13
CA VAL A 223 0.78 -5.56 -6.03
C VAL A 223 0.52 -6.76 -5.12
N PRO A 224 0.20 -6.54 -3.84
CA PRO A 224 -0.15 -7.64 -2.95
C PRO A 224 -1.31 -8.45 -3.50
N HIS A 225 -1.05 -9.73 -3.74
CA HIS A 225 -2.04 -10.68 -4.22
C HIS A 225 -2.82 -11.31 -3.05
N VAL A 226 -4.11 -11.49 -3.23
CA VAL A 226 -4.98 -12.22 -2.30
C VAL A 226 -5.89 -13.19 -3.05
N ASP A 227 -6.15 -14.34 -2.45
CA ASP A 227 -7.15 -15.28 -2.92
C ASP A 227 -8.54 -14.80 -2.48
N LEU A 228 -9.45 -14.66 -3.44
CA LEU A 228 -10.79 -14.14 -3.17
C LEU A 228 -11.70 -15.17 -2.50
N PRO A 229 -12.63 -14.75 -1.63
CA PRO A 229 -13.71 -15.60 -1.17
C PRO A 229 -14.49 -16.18 -2.35
N GLY A 230 -14.47 -17.50 -2.51
CA GLY A 230 -15.11 -18.16 -3.66
C GLY A 230 -14.14 -18.57 -4.77
N GLY A 231 -12.86 -18.21 -4.65
CA GLY A 231 -11.79 -18.52 -5.58
C GLY A 231 -11.51 -17.42 -6.60
N GLY A 232 -10.34 -17.45 -7.18
CA GLY A 232 -9.86 -16.48 -8.16
C GLY A 232 -8.81 -15.52 -7.61
N SER A 233 -8.13 -14.84 -8.53
CA SER A 233 -7.05 -13.89 -8.26
C SER A 233 -7.61 -12.47 -8.06
N SER A 234 -7.15 -11.79 -7.02
CA SER A 234 -7.48 -10.37 -6.81
C SER A 234 -7.05 -9.49 -7.97
N ASP A 235 -5.90 -9.77 -8.56
CA ASP A 235 -5.29 -8.91 -9.59
C ASP A 235 -6.10 -8.97 -10.88
N GLU A 236 -6.48 -10.18 -11.31
CA GLU A 236 -7.32 -10.38 -12.49
C GLU A 236 -8.70 -9.75 -12.28
N ALA A 237 -9.31 -9.97 -11.12
CA ALA A 237 -10.63 -9.44 -10.81
C ALA A 237 -10.64 -7.90 -10.74
N LEU A 238 -9.62 -7.27 -10.15
CA LEU A 238 -9.50 -5.81 -10.11
C LEU A 238 -9.29 -5.21 -11.49
N ALA A 239 -8.50 -5.87 -12.35
CA ALA A 239 -8.28 -5.44 -13.73
C ALA A 239 -9.58 -5.55 -14.56
N GLU A 240 -10.30 -6.67 -14.47
CA GLU A 240 -11.60 -6.86 -15.14
C GLU A 240 -12.65 -5.85 -14.66
N ALA A 241 -12.61 -5.49 -13.39
CA ALA A 241 -13.51 -4.48 -12.80
C ALA A 241 -13.10 -3.02 -13.13
N GLY A 242 -11.96 -2.80 -13.77
CA GLY A 242 -11.45 -1.46 -14.09
C GLY A 242 -11.01 -0.66 -12.86
N ILE A 243 -10.64 -1.34 -11.77
CA ILE A 243 -10.16 -0.70 -10.54
C ILE A 243 -8.66 -0.45 -10.60
N TYR A 244 -7.88 -1.43 -11.08
CA TYR A 244 -6.43 -1.32 -11.15
C TYR A 244 -5.82 -2.39 -12.03
N ASP A 245 -4.92 -1.99 -12.91
CA ASP A 245 -4.20 -2.91 -13.79
C ASP A 245 -2.73 -2.50 -14.01
N ARG A 246 -2.03 -3.22 -14.88
CA ARG A 246 -0.63 -2.94 -15.20
C ARG A 246 -0.44 -1.60 -15.92
N ALA A 247 -1.40 -1.13 -16.70
CA ALA A 247 -1.31 0.19 -17.33
C ALA A 247 -1.40 1.32 -16.30
N ASP A 248 -2.19 1.13 -15.25
CA ASP A 248 -2.23 2.04 -14.10
C ASP A 248 -0.89 2.06 -13.35
N GLU A 249 -0.24 0.92 -13.15
CA GLU A 249 1.10 0.87 -12.54
C GLU A 249 2.09 1.72 -13.32
N ASP A 250 2.17 1.54 -14.63
CA ASP A 250 3.09 2.27 -15.48
C ASP A 250 2.78 3.78 -15.49
N ALA A 251 1.51 4.14 -15.67
CA ALA A 251 1.09 5.52 -15.87
C ALA A 251 0.98 6.34 -14.59
N LEU A 252 0.50 5.74 -13.50
CA LEU A 252 0.10 6.45 -12.28
C LEU A 252 1.04 6.20 -11.10
N VAL A 253 1.83 5.13 -11.12
CA VAL A 253 2.80 4.82 -10.08
C VAL A 253 4.22 5.09 -10.55
N PHE A 254 4.69 4.35 -11.55
CA PHE A 254 6.12 4.41 -11.92
C PHE A 254 6.49 5.72 -12.58
N LYS A 255 5.78 6.16 -13.63
CA LYS A 255 6.12 7.41 -14.32
C LYS A 255 6.15 8.63 -13.40
N PRO A 256 5.17 8.89 -12.53
CA PRO A 256 5.21 10.02 -11.62
C PRO A 256 6.39 9.96 -10.63
N LEU A 257 6.69 8.78 -10.08
CA LEU A 257 7.80 8.62 -9.15
C LEU A 257 9.17 8.76 -9.84
N LEU A 258 9.35 8.17 -11.03
CA LEU A 258 10.57 8.34 -11.82
C LEU A 258 10.81 9.80 -12.24
N GLN A 259 9.75 10.53 -12.60
CA GLN A 259 9.80 11.96 -12.87
C GLN A 259 10.18 12.76 -11.62
N ARG A 260 9.55 12.47 -10.49
CA ARG A 260 9.86 13.08 -9.19
C ARG A 260 11.33 12.92 -8.80
N TRP A 261 11.89 11.73 -9.00
CA TRP A 261 13.29 11.43 -8.74
C TRP A 261 14.25 11.93 -9.82
N ASN A 262 13.73 12.57 -10.86
CA ASN A 262 14.48 13.09 -12.00
C ASN A 262 15.34 12.03 -12.71
N ILE A 263 14.92 10.76 -12.70
CA ILE A 263 15.74 9.63 -13.18
C ILE A 263 16.29 9.89 -14.59
N PHE A 264 15.46 10.40 -15.51
CA PHE A 264 15.85 10.61 -16.91
C PHE A 264 16.64 11.89 -17.17
N SER A 265 16.69 12.82 -16.20
CA SER A 265 17.43 14.08 -16.31
C SER A 265 18.68 14.14 -15.44
N ARG A 266 18.94 13.14 -14.58
CA ARG A 266 20.16 13.05 -13.77
C ARG A 266 21.40 12.88 -14.65
N THR A 267 22.49 13.52 -14.26
CA THR A 267 23.79 13.50 -14.97
C THR A 267 24.93 12.92 -14.13
N ASP A 268 24.60 12.40 -12.96
CA ASP A 268 25.55 11.91 -11.95
C ASP A 268 25.68 10.37 -11.94
N PHE A 269 25.04 9.68 -12.87
CA PHE A 269 25.19 8.23 -13.04
C PHE A 269 26.53 7.89 -13.71
N SER A 270 27.16 6.79 -13.24
CA SER A 270 28.24 6.14 -13.98
C SER A 270 27.68 5.28 -15.12
N GLU A 271 28.56 4.61 -15.87
CA GLU A 271 28.14 3.66 -16.91
C GLU A 271 27.18 2.58 -16.37
N ALA A 272 27.37 2.12 -15.13
CA ALA A 272 26.48 1.14 -14.50
C ALA A 272 25.11 1.72 -14.20
N GLY A 273 25.04 2.94 -13.69
CA GLY A 273 23.77 3.65 -13.45
C GLY A 273 23.05 3.99 -14.75
N GLU A 274 23.78 4.42 -15.78
CA GLU A 274 23.22 4.66 -17.12
C GLU A 274 22.60 3.40 -17.72
N LYS A 275 23.21 2.23 -17.51
CA LYS A 275 22.66 0.96 -17.94
C LYS A 275 21.33 0.66 -17.21
N ALA A 276 21.28 0.86 -15.90
CA ALA A 276 20.05 0.68 -15.12
C ALA A 276 18.94 1.67 -15.56
N ARG A 277 19.31 2.94 -15.80
CA ARG A 277 18.36 3.94 -16.33
C ARG A 277 17.81 3.55 -17.70
N ALA A 278 18.63 2.97 -18.57
CA ALA A 278 18.18 2.52 -19.89
C ALA A 278 17.11 1.42 -19.83
N GLU A 279 17.12 0.58 -18.80
CA GLU A 279 16.08 -0.43 -18.57
C GLU A 279 14.70 0.18 -18.26
N LEU A 280 14.68 1.42 -17.74
CA LEU A 280 13.47 2.19 -17.44
C LEU A 280 12.97 3.05 -18.62
N ALA A 281 13.67 3.07 -19.77
CA ALA A 281 13.40 3.99 -20.86
C ALA A 281 11.98 3.89 -21.44
N HIS A 282 11.30 2.77 -21.31
CA HIS A 282 9.91 2.58 -21.74
C HIS A 282 8.90 3.36 -20.87
N LEU A 283 9.33 3.84 -19.71
CA LEU A 283 8.55 4.68 -18.78
C LEU A 283 8.87 6.18 -18.86
N ALA A 284 9.75 6.60 -19.79
CA ALA A 284 10.16 7.98 -19.95
C ALA A 284 9.00 8.89 -20.49
#